data_a317b69cecf150905316ea097ab5a9c3
#
_entry.id   a317b69cecf150905316ea097ab5a9c3
#
_cell.length_a   1.000
_cell.length_b   1.000
_cell.length_c   1.000
_cell.angle_alpha   90.00
_cell.angle_beta   90.00
_cell.angle_gamma   90.00
#
_symmetry.space_group_name_H-M   'P 1'
#
loop_
_entity.id
_entity.type
_entity.pdbx_description
1 polymer ?
#
loop_
_entity_poly.entity_id
_entity_poly.type
_entity_poly.pdbx_seq_one_letter_code
_entity_poly.pdbx_strand_id
1 'polypeptide(L)'
;MRTSKKKKASLELFEKNKVYSLEEALEILEKMPKAKFEESVEVHIKTSIDPKKSDQQVRGAAVLPFGTGKTVKVAAFTETQQKEAQEAGADLVGGAELVEKISQNKELAFDVAVATPEMMPKLAKIAKILGPKGLMPNPKSQTVGAQIKPLVEGLKKGKVSFKNDDGGNIHQVVGRRSFSKEQLKENLDFFLEEIKKNKPAASKGKFILSMTLASTMSAGIKFK
;
A
#
# COMPACT_ATOMS: atom_id res chain seq x y z
N MET A 1 25.36 -16.90 -7.39
CA MET A 1 24.04 -16.78 -8.04
C MET A 1 24.16 -16.07 -9.39
N ARG A 2 23.60 -16.64 -10.47
CA ARG A 2 23.70 -16.02 -11.82
C ARG A 2 22.68 -14.88 -11.93
N THR A 3 23.15 -13.64 -11.96
CA THR A 3 22.29 -12.47 -12.15
C THR A 3 21.79 -12.37 -13.58
N SER A 4 20.50 -12.01 -13.77
CA SER A 4 19.93 -11.84 -15.11
C SER A 4 20.61 -10.69 -15.89
N LYS A 5 20.60 -10.75 -17.22
CA LYS A 5 21.17 -9.70 -18.09
C LYS A 5 20.56 -8.32 -17.77
N LYS A 6 19.24 -8.25 -17.57
CA LYS A 6 18.55 -6.98 -17.22
C LYS A 6 19.02 -6.41 -15.88
N LYS A 7 19.21 -7.27 -14.87
CA LYS A 7 19.69 -6.81 -13.55
C LYS A 7 21.14 -6.32 -13.63
N LYS A 8 21.98 -6.93 -14.45
CA LYS A 8 23.34 -6.42 -14.68
C LYS A 8 23.32 -5.04 -15.32
N ALA A 9 22.57 -4.88 -16.42
CA ALA A 9 22.41 -3.59 -17.08
C ALA A 9 21.83 -2.51 -16.16
N SER A 10 20.90 -2.86 -15.27
CA SER A 10 20.40 -1.91 -14.27
C SER A 10 21.47 -1.48 -13.28
N LEU A 11 22.35 -2.39 -12.85
CA LEU A 11 23.41 -2.09 -11.88
C LEU A 11 24.58 -1.28 -12.48
N GLU A 12 24.73 -1.25 -13.78
CA GLU A 12 25.72 -0.42 -14.49
C GLU A 12 25.32 1.05 -14.58
N LEU A 13 24.01 1.36 -14.41
CA LEU A 13 23.47 2.72 -14.51
C LEU A 13 23.68 3.57 -13.25
N PHE A 14 24.02 2.96 -12.11
CA PHE A 14 24.18 3.68 -10.84
C PHE A 14 25.09 2.94 -9.87
N GLU A 15 25.68 3.67 -8.94
CA GLU A 15 26.51 3.11 -7.87
C GLU A 15 25.62 2.63 -6.70
N LYS A 16 25.69 1.35 -6.37
CA LYS A 16 24.81 0.69 -5.38
C LYS A 16 24.81 1.33 -3.97
N ASN A 17 25.93 1.93 -3.57
CA ASN A 17 26.07 2.50 -2.20
C ASN A 17 25.87 4.02 -2.17
N LYS A 18 25.78 4.67 -3.31
CA LYS A 18 25.54 6.11 -3.40
C LYS A 18 24.08 6.43 -3.06
N VAL A 19 23.88 7.54 -2.37
CA VAL A 19 22.55 8.09 -2.07
C VAL A 19 22.30 9.22 -3.06
N TYR A 20 21.24 9.11 -3.84
CA TYR A 20 20.86 10.05 -4.89
C TYR A 20 19.80 11.03 -4.38
N SER A 21 19.62 12.14 -5.05
CA SER A 21 18.41 12.96 -4.87
C SER A 21 17.19 12.22 -5.43
N LEU A 22 15.98 12.62 -5.02
CA LEU A 22 14.75 12.00 -5.53
C LEU A 22 14.65 12.13 -7.06
N GLU A 23 15.01 13.29 -7.60
CA GLU A 23 14.97 13.57 -9.05
C GLU A 23 15.94 12.68 -9.82
N GLU A 24 17.19 12.58 -9.35
CA GLU A 24 18.19 11.67 -9.95
C GLU A 24 17.74 10.21 -9.88
N ALA A 25 17.14 9.78 -8.75
CA ALA A 25 16.64 8.42 -8.61
C ALA A 25 15.52 8.08 -9.59
N LEU A 26 14.60 9.03 -9.85
CA LEU A 26 13.55 8.89 -10.86
C LEU A 26 14.11 8.84 -12.27
N GLU A 27 15.13 9.66 -12.60
CA GLU A 27 15.80 9.61 -13.89
C GLU A 27 16.53 8.29 -14.16
N ILE A 28 17.23 7.78 -13.13
CA ILE A 28 17.91 6.49 -13.23
C ILE A 28 16.86 5.39 -13.43
N LEU A 29 15.75 5.42 -12.68
CA LEU A 29 14.67 4.46 -12.81
C LEU A 29 14.08 4.43 -14.23
N GLU A 30 13.89 5.59 -14.85
CA GLU A 30 13.38 5.71 -16.21
C GLU A 30 14.32 5.08 -17.24
N LYS A 31 15.64 5.25 -17.08
CA LYS A 31 16.69 4.70 -17.96
C LYS A 31 16.87 3.19 -17.81
N MET A 32 16.38 2.58 -16.71
CA MET A 32 16.52 1.14 -16.49
C MET A 32 15.73 0.30 -17.50
N PRO A 33 16.21 -0.92 -17.84
CA PRO A 33 15.51 -1.81 -18.75
C PRO A 33 14.09 -2.12 -18.31
N LYS A 34 13.11 -1.94 -19.20
CA LYS A 34 11.69 -2.20 -18.93
C LYS A 34 11.35 -3.69 -19.05
N ALA A 35 10.39 -4.16 -18.27
CA ALA A 35 9.77 -5.46 -18.45
C ALA A 35 8.77 -5.43 -19.63
N LYS A 36 8.24 -6.60 -20.00
CA LYS A 36 7.21 -6.71 -21.06
C LYS A 36 5.81 -6.34 -20.57
N PHE A 37 5.65 -6.17 -19.26
CA PHE A 37 4.40 -5.77 -18.61
C PHE A 37 4.59 -4.40 -17.94
N GLU A 38 3.51 -3.77 -17.57
CA GLU A 38 3.53 -2.50 -16.86
C GLU A 38 3.99 -2.69 -15.41
N GLU A 39 5.19 -2.18 -15.12
CA GLU A 39 5.82 -2.30 -13.81
C GLU A 39 5.22 -1.28 -12.82
N SER A 40 5.04 -1.70 -11.58
CA SER A 40 4.75 -0.79 -10.46
C SER A 40 6.04 -0.13 -9.99
N VAL A 41 5.93 1.10 -9.53
CA VAL A 41 7.01 1.81 -8.83
C VAL A 41 6.72 1.74 -7.34
N GLU A 42 7.71 1.29 -6.58
CA GLU A 42 7.60 1.02 -5.15
C GLU A 42 8.66 1.78 -4.37
N VAL A 43 8.27 2.25 -3.19
CA VAL A 43 9.20 2.81 -2.21
C VAL A 43 9.34 1.86 -1.03
N HIS A 44 10.57 1.65 -0.61
CA HIS A 44 10.93 0.84 0.55
C HIS A 44 11.64 1.74 1.56
N ILE A 45 11.08 1.87 2.73
CA ILE A 45 11.56 2.78 3.77
C ILE A 45 11.97 1.96 4.98
N LYS A 46 13.24 2.05 5.36
CA LYS A 46 13.74 1.49 6.60
C LYS A 46 13.51 2.50 7.71
N THR A 47 12.79 2.08 8.74
CA THR A 47 12.55 2.90 9.94
C THR A 47 13.37 2.42 11.12
N SER A 48 13.45 3.24 12.17
CA SER A 48 14.16 2.93 13.43
C SER A 48 13.27 2.28 14.49
N ILE A 49 12.08 1.82 14.11
CA ILE A 49 11.12 1.21 15.04
C ILE A 49 11.53 -0.21 15.41
N ASP A 50 11.13 -0.65 16.61
CA ASP A 50 11.16 -2.05 17.01
C ASP A 50 9.78 -2.68 16.80
N PRO A 51 9.61 -3.50 15.75
CA PRO A 51 8.29 -4.06 15.40
C PRO A 51 7.74 -5.06 16.44
N LYS A 52 8.59 -5.55 17.36
CA LYS A 52 8.19 -6.43 18.46
C LYS A 52 7.37 -5.68 19.52
N LYS A 53 7.55 -4.36 19.60
CA LYS A 53 6.83 -3.51 20.54
C LYS A 53 5.54 -3.01 19.89
N SER A 54 4.40 -3.29 20.49
CA SER A 54 3.08 -2.91 19.97
C SER A 54 2.85 -1.40 19.88
N ASP A 55 3.54 -0.63 20.72
CA ASP A 55 3.51 0.85 20.77
C ASP A 55 4.35 1.52 19.66
N GLN A 56 5.25 0.76 19.02
CA GLN A 56 6.09 1.24 17.93
C GLN A 56 5.60 0.81 16.55
N GLN A 57 4.52 0.07 16.46
CA GLN A 57 3.96 -0.34 15.16
C GLN A 57 3.39 0.85 14.39
N VAL A 58 3.84 1.01 13.15
CA VAL A 58 3.36 2.03 12.22
C VAL A 58 2.31 1.43 11.30
N ARG A 59 1.12 1.99 11.37
CA ARG A 59 0.01 1.69 10.45
C ARG A 59 -0.73 2.96 10.14
N GLY A 60 -1.11 3.13 8.89
CA GLY A 60 -1.86 4.29 8.46
C GLY A 60 -2.47 4.10 7.08
N ALA A 61 -3.08 5.15 6.60
CA ALA A 61 -3.58 5.26 5.24
C ALA A 61 -3.14 6.60 4.67
N ALA A 62 -2.79 6.62 3.40
CA ALA A 62 -2.45 7.81 2.64
C ALA A 62 -3.32 7.87 1.39
N VAL A 63 -3.79 9.05 1.00
CA VAL A 63 -4.53 9.25 -0.25
C VAL A 63 -3.56 9.87 -1.25
N LEU A 64 -3.03 9.05 -2.15
CA LEU A 64 -2.08 9.51 -3.15
C LEU A 64 -2.78 10.43 -4.16
N PRO A 65 -2.24 11.62 -4.49
CA PRO A 65 -2.86 12.58 -5.42
C PRO A 65 -3.22 11.97 -6.77
N PHE A 66 -2.33 11.16 -7.34
CA PHE A 66 -2.55 10.49 -8.64
C PHE A 66 -2.91 8.99 -8.49
N GLY A 67 -3.17 8.53 -7.25
CA GLY A 67 -3.41 7.12 -6.98
C GLY A 67 -2.22 6.23 -7.30
N THR A 68 -2.45 4.91 -7.33
CA THR A 68 -1.41 3.91 -7.65
C THR A 68 -1.43 3.46 -9.11
N GLY A 69 -2.41 3.92 -9.91
CA GLY A 69 -2.63 3.45 -11.29
C GLY A 69 -3.22 2.03 -11.38
N LYS A 70 -3.54 1.37 -10.25
CA LYS A 70 -4.22 0.09 -10.21
C LYS A 70 -5.70 0.28 -9.90
N THR A 71 -6.57 -0.30 -10.70
CA THR A 71 -7.99 -0.38 -10.39
C THR A 71 -8.19 -1.37 -9.24
N VAL A 72 -8.55 -0.85 -8.07
CA VAL A 72 -8.73 -1.65 -6.85
C VAL A 72 -10.16 -2.17 -6.80
N LYS A 73 -10.32 -3.49 -6.61
CA LYS A 73 -11.62 -4.11 -6.35
C LYS A 73 -11.94 -4.00 -4.86
N VAL A 74 -13.04 -3.32 -4.54
CA VAL A 74 -13.45 -3.03 -3.16
C VAL A 74 -14.64 -3.90 -2.78
N ALA A 75 -14.52 -4.62 -1.65
CA ALA A 75 -15.63 -5.31 -1.01
C ALA A 75 -16.15 -4.48 0.17
N ALA A 76 -17.44 -4.17 0.18
CA ALA A 76 -18.12 -3.46 1.26
C ALA A 76 -18.99 -4.39 2.09
N PHE A 77 -18.66 -4.53 3.36
CA PHE A 77 -19.40 -5.34 4.32
C PHE A 77 -20.32 -4.44 5.14
N THR A 78 -21.60 -4.43 4.80
CA THR A 78 -22.64 -3.67 5.49
C THR A 78 -24.00 -4.33 5.33
N GLU A 79 -24.87 -4.17 6.32
CA GLU A 79 -26.26 -4.62 6.25
C GLU A 79 -27.20 -3.48 5.87
N THR A 80 -26.93 -2.28 6.36
CA THR A 80 -27.83 -1.13 6.24
C THR A 80 -27.52 -0.24 5.05
N GLN A 81 -26.24 -0.09 4.64
CA GLN A 81 -25.78 0.87 3.63
C GLN A 81 -25.37 0.21 2.31
N GLN A 82 -26.06 -0.87 1.92
CA GLN A 82 -25.71 -1.61 0.68
C GLN A 82 -25.87 -0.77 -0.57
N LYS A 83 -26.95 0.01 -0.69
CA LYS A 83 -27.22 0.90 -1.83
C LYS A 83 -26.14 1.99 -1.95
N GLU A 84 -25.79 2.64 -0.83
CA GLU A 84 -24.76 3.67 -0.79
C GLU A 84 -23.38 3.13 -1.19
N ALA A 85 -23.08 1.90 -0.77
CA ALA A 85 -21.84 1.23 -1.15
C ALA A 85 -21.77 0.93 -2.65
N GLN A 86 -22.89 0.53 -3.28
CA GLN A 86 -22.98 0.31 -4.72
C GLN A 86 -22.86 1.62 -5.50
N GLU A 87 -23.54 2.69 -5.06
CA GLU A 87 -23.43 4.02 -5.66
C GLU A 87 -22.01 4.59 -5.59
N ALA A 88 -21.28 4.31 -4.50
CA ALA A 88 -19.89 4.68 -4.34
C ALA A 88 -18.91 3.87 -5.21
N GLY A 89 -19.41 2.84 -5.91
CA GLY A 89 -18.61 2.02 -6.83
C GLY A 89 -17.94 0.82 -6.18
N ALA A 90 -18.47 0.28 -5.08
CA ALA A 90 -17.97 -0.98 -4.53
C ALA A 90 -18.29 -2.14 -5.48
N ASP A 91 -17.30 -3.02 -5.73
CA ASP A 91 -17.43 -4.14 -6.67
C ASP A 91 -18.21 -5.31 -6.06
N LEU A 92 -18.07 -5.50 -4.75
CA LEU A 92 -18.79 -6.51 -3.98
C LEU A 92 -19.44 -5.83 -2.78
N VAL A 93 -20.75 -6.03 -2.61
CA VAL A 93 -21.49 -5.48 -1.48
C VAL A 93 -22.32 -6.59 -0.85
N GLY A 94 -22.26 -6.71 0.47
CA GLY A 94 -23.08 -7.68 1.17
C GLY A 94 -22.90 -7.62 2.70
N GLY A 95 -23.85 -8.24 3.38
CA GLY A 95 -23.84 -8.42 4.82
C GLY A 95 -23.31 -9.79 5.25
N ALA A 96 -24.03 -10.45 6.17
CA ALA A 96 -23.69 -11.77 6.67
C ALA A 96 -23.62 -12.83 5.56
N GLU A 97 -24.44 -12.73 4.52
CA GLU A 97 -24.45 -13.65 3.37
C GLU A 97 -23.11 -13.68 2.62
N LEU A 98 -22.49 -12.50 2.43
CA LEU A 98 -21.18 -12.41 1.78
C LEU A 98 -20.08 -13.05 2.64
N VAL A 99 -20.17 -12.87 3.96
CA VAL A 99 -19.25 -13.52 4.92
C VAL A 99 -19.35 -15.04 4.84
N GLU A 100 -20.56 -15.59 4.76
CA GLU A 100 -20.80 -17.03 4.62
C GLU A 100 -20.28 -17.57 3.29
N LYS A 101 -20.54 -16.90 2.18
CA LYS A 101 -20.00 -17.27 0.85
C LYS A 101 -18.47 -17.33 0.86
N ILE A 102 -17.81 -16.34 1.44
CA ILE A 102 -16.34 -16.32 1.56
C ILE A 102 -15.85 -17.45 2.47
N SER A 103 -16.57 -17.76 3.56
CA SER A 103 -16.23 -18.85 4.47
C SER A 103 -16.26 -20.21 3.77
N GLN A 104 -17.24 -20.44 2.89
CA GLN A 104 -17.43 -21.70 2.16
C GLN A 104 -16.44 -21.83 1.00
N ASN A 105 -16.36 -20.83 0.12
CA ASN A 105 -15.61 -20.92 -1.12
C ASN A 105 -14.13 -20.57 -0.95
N LYS A 106 -13.75 -19.84 0.12
CA LYS A 106 -12.39 -19.30 0.36
C LYS A 106 -11.83 -18.45 -0.78
N GLU A 107 -12.65 -18.12 -1.78
CA GLU A 107 -12.29 -17.25 -2.89
C GLU A 107 -12.49 -15.79 -2.50
N LEU A 108 -11.47 -14.97 -2.78
CA LEU A 108 -11.45 -13.55 -2.52
C LEU A 108 -11.28 -12.84 -3.87
N ALA A 109 -12.38 -12.32 -4.40
CA ALA A 109 -12.41 -11.61 -5.68
C ALA A 109 -12.21 -10.08 -5.51
N PHE A 110 -11.59 -9.63 -4.41
CA PHE A 110 -11.37 -8.24 -4.08
C PHE A 110 -9.95 -7.99 -3.55
N ASP A 111 -9.50 -6.76 -3.69
CA ASP A 111 -8.17 -6.30 -3.25
C ASP A 111 -8.20 -5.59 -1.89
N VAL A 112 -9.32 -4.96 -1.53
CA VAL A 112 -9.50 -4.25 -0.26
C VAL A 112 -10.91 -4.47 0.26
N ALA A 113 -11.03 -4.59 1.60
CA ALA A 113 -12.32 -4.70 2.27
C ALA A 113 -12.58 -3.47 3.14
N VAL A 114 -13.82 -2.96 3.10
CA VAL A 114 -14.35 -1.95 4.03
C VAL A 114 -15.51 -2.53 4.80
N ALA A 115 -15.71 -2.09 6.03
CA ALA A 115 -16.80 -2.60 6.87
C ALA A 115 -17.39 -1.52 7.77
N THR A 116 -18.67 -1.68 8.10
CA THR A 116 -19.26 -0.98 9.24
C THR A 116 -18.80 -1.62 10.56
N PRO A 117 -18.72 -0.88 11.67
CA PRO A 117 -18.36 -1.43 12.97
C PRO A 117 -19.22 -2.63 13.39
N GLU A 118 -20.51 -2.62 13.04
CA GLU A 118 -21.47 -3.69 13.30
C GLU A 118 -21.12 -5.03 12.63
N MET A 119 -20.44 -4.96 11.47
CA MET A 119 -20.02 -6.16 10.74
C MET A 119 -18.72 -6.78 11.26
N MET A 120 -17.93 -6.06 12.06
CA MET A 120 -16.64 -6.55 12.55
C MET A 120 -16.74 -7.87 13.36
N PRO A 121 -17.74 -8.06 14.27
CA PRO A 121 -17.91 -9.35 14.95
C PRO A 121 -18.21 -10.51 13.97
N LYS A 122 -18.98 -10.24 12.90
CA LYS A 122 -19.33 -11.25 11.89
C LYS A 122 -18.10 -11.58 11.03
N LEU A 123 -17.28 -10.58 10.66
CA LEU A 123 -16.02 -10.76 9.94
C LEU A 123 -14.96 -11.53 10.74
N ALA A 124 -15.06 -11.55 12.07
CA ALA A 124 -14.18 -12.35 12.91
C ALA A 124 -14.22 -13.85 12.56
N LYS A 125 -15.37 -14.37 12.07
CA LYS A 125 -15.51 -15.76 11.60
C LYS A 125 -14.57 -16.11 10.45
N ILE A 126 -14.32 -15.14 9.57
CA ILE A 126 -13.44 -15.30 8.39
C ILE A 126 -12.07 -14.62 8.57
N ALA A 127 -11.74 -14.18 9.78
CA ALA A 127 -10.46 -13.51 10.07
C ALA A 127 -9.24 -14.40 9.73
N LYS A 128 -9.37 -15.72 9.88
CA LYS A 128 -8.33 -16.70 9.49
C LYS A 128 -8.05 -16.71 7.97
N ILE A 129 -9.01 -16.27 7.14
CA ILE A 129 -8.89 -16.19 5.68
C ILE A 129 -8.39 -14.80 5.26
N LEU A 130 -8.96 -13.74 5.84
CA LEU A 130 -8.64 -12.35 5.48
C LEU A 130 -7.33 -11.86 6.11
N GLY A 131 -7.01 -12.32 7.34
CA GLY A 131 -5.85 -11.86 8.10
C GLY A 131 -4.50 -12.09 7.40
N PRO A 132 -4.17 -13.33 6.99
CA PRO A 132 -2.90 -13.62 6.30
C PRO A 132 -2.72 -12.86 4.98
N LYS A 133 -3.83 -12.54 4.30
CA LYS A 133 -3.82 -11.76 3.05
C LYS A 133 -3.82 -10.24 3.28
N GLY A 134 -3.89 -9.77 4.53
CA GLY A 134 -3.93 -8.35 4.85
C GLY A 134 -5.23 -7.63 4.49
N LEU A 135 -6.30 -8.38 4.19
CA LEU A 135 -7.60 -7.87 3.72
C LEU A 135 -8.59 -7.60 4.86
N MET A 136 -8.20 -7.87 6.12
CA MET A 136 -9.06 -7.62 7.27
C MET A 136 -9.23 -6.11 7.49
N PRO A 137 -10.49 -5.59 7.50
CA PRO A 137 -10.73 -4.17 7.78
C PRO A 137 -10.20 -3.77 9.16
N ASN A 138 -9.63 -2.56 9.26
CA ASN A 138 -9.04 -2.07 10.49
C ASN A 138 -9.30 -0.56 10.64
N PRO A 139 -9.71 -0.08 11.83
CA PRO A 139 -9.89 1.35 12.09
C PRO A 139 -8.61 2.18 11.86
N LYS A 140 -7.43 1.66 12.20
CA LYS A 140 -6.14 2.35 11.99
C LYS A 140 -5.81 2.56 10.52
N SER A 141 -6.26 1.67 9.63
CA SER A 141 -6.15 1.82 8.17
C SER A 141 -7.33 2.59 7.57
N GLN A 142 -8.21 3.11 8.41
CA GLN A 142 -9.43 3.82 8.01
C GLN A 142 -10.26 3.04 6.98
N THR A 143 -10.36 1.73 7.15
CA THR A 143 -11.20 0.83 6.36
C THR A 143 -12.44 0.36 7.13
N VAL A 144 -12.61 0.85 8.37
CA VAL A 144 -13.80 0.66 9.20
C VAL A 144 -14.37 2.03 9.56
N GLY A 145 -15.64 2.24 9.33
CA GLY A 145 -16.32 3.49 9.67
C GLY A 145 -17.83 3.38 9.59
N ALA A 146 -18.52 4.32 10.24
CA ALA A 146 -19.98 4.36 10.27
C ALA A 146 -20.60 4.64 8.89
N GLN A 147 -19.92 5.38 8.03
CA GLN A 147 -20.36 5.70 6.67
C GLN A 147 -19.48 4.97 5.66
N ILE A 148 -20.08 4.12 4.83
CA ILE A 148 -19.35 3.32 3.83
C ILE A 148 -18.98 4.16 2.60
N LYS A 149 -19.84 5.07 2.15
CA LYS A 149 -19.65 5.84 0.92
C LYS A 149 -18.29 6.55 0.85
N PRO A 150 -17.89 7.42 1.83
CA PRO A 150 -16.59 8.10 1.77
C PRO A 150 -15.39 7.14 1.85
N LEU A 151 -15.55 5.97 2.48
CA LEU A 151 -14.49 4.97 2.55
C LEU A 151 -14.23 4.33 1.18
N VAL A 152 -15.30 3.94 0.47
CA VAL A 152 -15.21 3.34 -0.87
C VAL A 152 -14.68 4.36 -1.88
N GLU A 153 -15.23 5.59 -1.88
CA GLU A 153 -14.75 6.66 -2.77
C GLU A 153 -13.27 6.97 -2.55
N GLY A 154 -12.83 7.04 -1.28
CA GLY A 154 -11.43 7.28 -0.94
C GLY A 154 -10.51 6.19 -1.51
N LEU A 155 -10.90 4.91 -1.40
CA LEU A 155 -10.14 3.78 -1.95
C LEU A 155 -10.10 3.81 -3.49
N LYS A 156 -11.21 4.16 -4.13
CA LYS A 156 -11.28 4.33 -5.60
C LYS A 156 -10.45 5.52 -6.08
N LYS A 157 -10.31 6.58 -5.27
CA LYS A 157 -9.45 7.74 -5.52
C LYS A 157 -7.96 7.50 -5.24
N GLY A 158 -7.56 6.29 -4.86
CA GLY A 158 -6.16 5.94 -4.65
C GLY A 158 -5.68 5.99 -3.20
N LYS A 159 -6.57 5.85 -2.23
CA LYS A 159 -6.20 5.63 -0.83
C LYS A 159 -5.50 4.29 -0.69
N VAL A 160 -4.29 4.34 -0.15
CA VAL A 160 -3.47 3.16 0.13
C VAL A 160 -3.28 3.01 1.63
N SER A 161 -3.34 1.78 2.11
CA SER A 161 -3.00 1.46 3.49
C SER A 161 -1.57 0.95 3.56
N PHE A 162 -0.81 1.40 4.54
CA PHE A 162 0.55 0.94 4.78
C PHE A 162 0.72 0.40 6.20
N LYS A 163 1.65 -0.52 6.31
CA LYS A 163 1.99 -1.19 7.57
C LYS A 163 3.49 -1.50 7.56
N ASN A 164 4.15 -1.42 8.71
CA ASN A 164 5.51 -1.93 8.84
C ASN A 164 5.53 -3.47 8.79
N ASP A 165 6.61 -4.01 8.26
CA ASP A 165 6.94 -5.43 8.33
C ASP A 165 7.62 -5.79 9.68
N ASP A 166 7.96 -7.08 9.83
CA ASP A 166 8.65 -7.60 11.02
C ASP A 166 10.11 -7.12 11.13
N GLY A 167 10.64 -6.51 10.07
CA GLY A 167 11.95 -5.88 10.04
C GLY A 167 11.94 -4.37 10.32
N GLY A 168 10.76 -3.77 10.55
CA GLY A 168 10.59 -2.32 10.70
C GLY A 168 10.72 -1.57 9.38
N ASN A 169 10.43 -2.21 8.24
CA ASN A 169 10.39 -1.56 6.95
C ASN A 169 8.94 -1.28 6.55
N ILE A 170 8.74 -0.26 5.73
CA ILE A 170 7.47 0.05 5.09
C ILE A 170 7.66 -0.09 3.59
N HIS A 171 6.79 -0.85 2.95
CA HIS A 171 6.79 -1.10 1.50
C HIS A 171 5.48 -0.59 0.93
N GLN A 172 5.56 0.28 -0.09
CA GLN A 172 4.36 0.84 -0.71
C GLN A 172 4.55 1.08 -2.20
N VAL A 173 3.54 0.69 -2.97
CA VAL A 173 3.41 1.10 -4.37
C VAL A 173 2.99 2.56 -4.41
N VAL A 174 3.73 3.39 -5.15
CA VAL A 174 3.49 4.83 -5.28
C VAL A 174 3.03 5.23 -6.67
N GLY A 175 3.02 4.30 -7.63
CA GLY A 175 2.52 4.53 -8.96
C GLY A 175 2.91 3.44 -9.95
N ARG A 176 2.73 3.75 -11.23
CA ARG A 176 3.14 2.92 -12.36
C ARG A 176 4.33 3.57 -13.06
N ARG A 177 5.08 2.76 -13.78
CA ARG A 177 6.20 3.25 -14.59
C ARG A 177 5.76 4.10 -15.79
N SER A 178 4.49 4.07 -16.14
CA SER A 178 3.84 4.93 -17.14
C SER A 178 3.56 6.35 -16.64
N PHE A 179 3.62 6.59 -15.31
CA PHE A 179 3.40 7.91 -14.73
C PHE A 179 4.55 8.85 -15.09
N SER A 180 4.25 10.15 -15.19
CA SER A 180 5.29 11.18 -15.35
C SER A 180 6.17 11.28 -14.09
N LYS A 181 7.38 11.83 -14.25
CA LYS A 181 8.28 12.07 -13.12
C LYS A 181 7.66 12.96 -12.05
N GLU A 182 6.90 13.97 -12.49
CA GLU A 182 6.21 14.91 -11.60
C GLU A 182 5.14 14.20 -10.76
N GLN A 183 4.31 13.37 -11.41
CA GLN A 183 3.29 12.58 -10.72
C GLN A 183 3.89 11.61 -9.70
N LEU A 184 4.98 10.94 -10.04
CA LEU A 184 5.68 10.05 -9.12
C LEU A 184 6.32 10.83 -7.95
N LYS A 185 6.90 12.00 -8.24
CA LYS A 185 7.49 12.88 -7.23
C LYS A 185 6.42 13.34 -6.24
N GLU A 186 5.30 13.88 -6.71
CA GLU A 186 4.21 14.34 -5.85
C GLU A 186 3.63 13.22 -4.99
N ASN A 187 3.40 12.04 -5.58
CA ASN A 187 2.95 10.87 -4.82
C ASN A 187 3.94 10.45 -3.74
N LEU A 188 5.24 10.46 -4.05
CA LEU A 188 6.31 10.13 -3.11
C LEU A 188 6.41 11.14 -1.98
N ASP A 189 6.43 12.43 -2.29
CA ASP A 189 6.52 13.51 -1.30
C ASP A 189 5.33 13.46 -0.34
N PHE A 190 4.12 13.34 -0.87
CA PHE A 190 2.92 13.18 -0.07
C PHE A 190 2.97 11.94 0.83
N PHE A 191 3.39 10.80 0.29
CA PHE A 191 3.52 9.58 1.07
C PHE A 191 4.55 9.69 2.19
N LEU A 192 5.70 10.33 1.92
CA LEU A 192 6.74 10.56 2.91
C LEU A 192 6.27 11.49 4.04
N GLU A 193 5.47 12.51 3.73
CA GLU A 193 4.86 13.38 4.73
C GLU A 193 3.90 12.61 5.63
N GLU A 194 3.04 11.77 5.05
CA GLU A 194 2.11 10.94 5.81
C GLU A 194 2.83 9.94 6.73
N ILE A 195 3.94 9.35 6.28
CA ILE A 195 4.77 8.48 7.14
C ILE A 195 5.38 9.29 8.29
N LYS A 196 5.87 10.51 8.04
CA LYS A 196 6.43 11.37 9.10
C LYS A 196 5.38 11.75 10.15
N LYS A 197 4.13 12.04 9.73
CA LYS A 197 3.00 12.31 10.63
C LYS A 197 2.64 11.11 11.51
N ASN A 198 2.77 9.90 10.96
CA ASN A 198 2.48 8.64 11.66
C ASN A 198 3.67 8.10 12.49
N LYS A 199 4.69 8.93 12.76
CA LYS A 199 5.81 8.55 13.62
C LYS A 199 5.32 8.22 15.03
N PRO A 200 5.60 7.02 15.59
CA PRO A 200 5.25 6.69 16.96
C PRO A 200 6.01 7.58 17.96
N ALA A 201 5.32 8.04 19.01
CA ALA A 201 5.94 8.85 20.07
C ALA A 201 7.07 8.10 20.79
N ALA A 202 6.97 6.77 20.88
CA ALA A 202 7.99 5.91 21.49
C ALA A 202 9.29 5.77 20.63
N SER A 203 9.26 6.18 19.34
CA SER A 203 10.43 6.14 18.47
C SER A 203 11.36 7.33 18.75
N LYS A 204 12.51 7.10 19.35
CA LYS A 204 13.54 8.12 19.63
C LYS A 204 14.49 8.28 18.43
N GLY A 205 14.98 9.49 18.23
CA GLY A 205 15.98 9.81 17.21
C GLY A 205 15.44 9.90 15.79
N LYS A 206 16.33 9.56 14.82
CA LYS A 206 16.00 9.62 13.38
C LYS A 206 15.05 8.47 13.02
N PHE A 207 13.82 8.81 12.59
CA PHE A 207 12.77 7.84 12.30
C PHE A 207 13.02 7.08 10.99
N ILE A 208 13.30 7.78 9.89
CA ILE A 208 13.62 7.18 8.59
C ILE A 208 15.13 7.02 8.49
N LEU A 209 15.62 5.79 8.39
CA LEU A 209 17.04 5.46 8.29
C LEU A 209 17.52 5.47 6.83
N SER A 210 16.78 4.85 5.94
CA SER A 210 17.08 4.82 4.50
C SER A 210 15.82 4.68 3.68
N MET A 211 15.84 5.22 2.47
CA MET A 211 14.79 5.10 1.49
C MET A 211 15.34 4.51 0.20
N THR A 212 14.58 3.65 -0.45
CA THR A 212 14.95 2.98 -1.69
C THR A 212 13.78 3.00 -2.64
N LEU A 213 14.00 3.43 -3.86
CA LEU A 213 13.05 3.41 -4.97
C LEU A 213 13.35 2.23 -5.88
N ALA A 214 12.33 1.49 -6.28
CA ALA A 214 12.48 0.37 -7.21
C ALA A 214 11.26 0.25 -8.12
N SER A 215 11.43 -0.34 -9.29
CA SER A 215 10.31 -0.91 -10.05
C SER A 215 10.29 -2.43 -9.86
N THR A 216 9.18 -3.07 -10.23
CA THR A 216 8.92 -4.51 -9.99
C THR A 216 10.11 -5.42 -10.34
N MET A 217 10.80 -5.14 -11.45
CA MET A 217 11.92 -5.97 -11.93
C MET A 217 13.27 -5.24 -11.93
N SER A 218 13.37 -4.04 -11.37
CA SER A 218 14.59 -3.25 -11.33
C SER A 218 15.46 -3.53 -10.10
N ALA A 219 16.66 -2.97 -10.11
CA ALA A 219 17.45 -2.84 -8.90
C ALA A 219 16.97 -1.64 -8.06
N GLY A 220 17.11 -1.73 -6.74
CA GLY A 220 16.72 -0.64 -5.83
C GLY A 220 17.75 0.48 -5.80
N ILE A 221 17.30 1.72 -5.94
CA ILE A 221 18.09 2.95 -5.92
C ILE A 221 17.89 3.62 -4.58
N LYS A 222 18.97 3.84 -3.82
CA LYS A 222 18.91 4.58 -2.55
C LYS A 222 18.77 6.07 -2.84
N PHE A 223 17.85 6.72 -2.13
CA PHE A 223 17.62 8.17 -2.26
C PHE A 223 17.38 8.83 -0.90
N LYS A 224 17.41 10.16 -0.91
CA LYS A 224 17.18 11.00 0.29
C LYS A 224 16.31 12.19 -0.07
#